data_8d4b0240e7f3ad26827700bd9d7328ee
#
_entry.id   8d4b0240e7f3ad26827700bd9d7328ee
#
_cell.length_a   1.000
_cell.length_b   1.000
_cell.length_c   1.000
_cell.angle_alpha   90.00
_cell.angle_beta   90.00
_cell.angle_gamma   90.00
#
_symmetry.space_group_name_H-M   'P 1'
#
loop_
_entity.id
_entity.type
_entity.pdbx_description
1 polymer ?
#
loop_
_entity_poly.entity_id
_entity_poly.type
_entity_poly.pdbx_seq_one_letter_code
_entity_poly.pdbx_strand_id
1 'polypeptide(L)'
;MVESGVTPRAIRVFDVVDGGTKLANGRVFIDCGPGVPDGFRCDTEGNLWCGWGGGEGHDGVAVFTPDAKLVLRILLPERCANLCFGGVKRNRLFMAASQSLYSLYVNAQGAVGG
;
A
#
# COMPACT_ATOMS: atom_id res chain seq x y z
N MET A 1 -6.18 -5.33 -5.27
CA MET A 1 -7.39 -4.49 -5.13
C MET A 1 -7.65 -4.23 -3.66
N VAL A 2 -7.98 -3.00 -3.33
CA VAL A 2 -8.30 -2.59 -1.95
C VAL A 2 -9.80 -2.42 -1.82
N GLU A 3 -10.38 -3.05 -0.80
CA GLU A 3 -11.79 -2.89 -0.45
C GLU A 3 -11.90 -2.16 0.90
N SER A 4 -12.28 -0.90 0.88
CA SER A 4 -12.38 -0.08 2.09
C SER A 4 -13.83 0.20 2.52
N GLY A 5 -14.80 -0.18 1.70
CA GLY A 5 -16.22 0.02 1.99
C GLY A 5 -16.89 -1.13 2.74
N VAL A 6 -16.18 -2.24 2.99
CA VAL A 6 -16.70 -3.43 3.68
C VAL A 6 -16.08 -3.57 5.07
N THR A 7 -16.74 -4.35 5.92
CA THR A 7 -16.27 -4.65 7.28
C THR A 7 -16.23 -6.17 7.49
N PRO A 8 -15.06 -6.79 7.85
CA PRO A 8 -13.76 -6.13 7.95
C PRO A 8 -13.23 -5.69 6.58
N ARG A 9 -12.42 -4.63 6.58
CA ARG A 9 -11.76 -4.18 5.36
C ARG A 9 -10.63 -5.13 5.00
N ALA A 10 -10.43 -5.33 3.70
CA ALA A 10 -9.44 -6.29 3.21
C ALA A 10 -8.78 -5.81 1.92
N ILE A 11 -7.54 -6.25 1.73
CA ILE A 11 -6.86 -6.16 0.45
C ILE A 11 -7.00 -7.52 -0.21
N ARG A 12 -7.53 -7.55 -1.42
CA ARG A 12 -7.74 -8.79 -2.16
C ARG A 12 -6.76 -8.89 -3.32
N VAL A 13 -6.37 -10.11 -3.64
CA VAL A 13 -5.49 -10.40 -4.77
C VAL A 13 -6.21 -11.33 -5.74
N PHE A 14 -5.99 -11.09 -7.04
CA PHE A 14 -6.57 -11.87 -8.12
C PHE A 14 -5.48 -12.28 -9.09
N ASP A 15 -5.64 -13.45 -9.69
CA ASP A 15 -4.83 -13.85 -10.83
C ASP A 15 -5.37 -13.17 -12.09
N VAL A 16 -4.46 -12.69 -12.93
CA VAL A 16 -4.83 -12.12 -14.23
C VAL A 16 -4.72 -13.23 -15.27
N VAL A 17 -5.84 -13.54 -15.91
CA VAL A 17 -5.95 -14.67 -16.84
C VAL A 17 -6.50 -14.22 -18.19
N ASP A 18 -6.59 -15.14 -19.15
CA ASP A 18 -7.14 -14.90 -20.49
C ASP A 18 -6.46 -13.71 -21.22
N GLY A 19 -5.11 -13.68 -21.17
CA GLY A 19 -4.34 -12.64 -21.84
C GLY A 19 -4.50 -11.25 -21.23
N GLY A 20 -4.84 -11.17 -19.94
CA GLY A 20 -5.02 -9.91 -19.23
C GLY A 20 -6.46 -9.38 -19.24
N THR A 21 -7.42 -10.17 -19.73
CA THR A 21 -8.80 -9.70 -19.88
C THR A 21 -9.73 -10.07 -18.74
N LYS A 22 -9.32 -10.99 -17.86
CA LYS A 22 -10.15 -11.44 -16.74
C LYS A 22 -9.33 -11.56 -15.47
N LEU A 23 -10.03 -11.38 -14.34
CA LEU A 23 -9.52 -11.67 -13.01
C LEU A 23 -10.13 -13.00 -12.53
N ALA A 24 -9.31 -13.83 -11.91
CA ALA A 24 -9.74 -15.12 -11.38
C ALA A 24 -9.06 -15.41 -10.04
N ASN A 25 -9.59 -16.42 -9.33
CA ASN A 25 -9.03 -16.88 -8.07
C ASN A 25 -8.89 -15.76 -7.03
N GLY A 26 -9.92 -14.92 -6.90
CA GLY A 26 -9.97 -13.86 -5.91
C GLY A 26 -9.83 -14.40 -4.50
N ARG A 27 -8.95 -13.81 -3.71
CA ARG A 27 -8.70 -14.22 -2.34
C ARG A 27 -8.25 -13.04 -1.50
N VAL A 28 -8.46 -13.13 -0.19
CA VAL A 28 -7.99 -12.11 0.73
C VAL A 28 -6.47 -12.22 0.86
N PHE A 29 -5.78 -11.12 0.56
CA PHE A 29 -4.35 -11.00 0.74
C PHE A 29 -4.04 -10.53 2.16
N ILE A 30 -4.69 -9.44 2.58
CA ILE A 30 -4.54 -8.84 3.91
C ILE A 30 -5.94 -8.61 4.50
N ASP A 31 -6.14 -9.08 5.72
CA ASP A 31 -7.26 -8.65 6.55
C ASP A 31 -6.82 -7.40 7.31
N CYS A 32 -7.43 -6.27 7.00
CA CYS A 32 -7.03 -4.98 7.56
C CYS A 32 -7.60 -4.73 8.97
N GLY A 33 -8.54 -5.55 9.41
CA GLY A 33 -9.21 -5.35 10.69
C GLY A 33 -9.84 -3.95 10.76
N PRO A 34 -9.54 -3.18 11.82
CA PRO A 34 -10.06 -1.80 11.96
C PRO A 34 -9.33 -0.79 11.08
N GLY A 35 -8.23 -1.16 10.43
CA GLY A 35 -7.45 -0.27 9.58
C GLY A 35 -8.18 0.07 8.29
N VAL A 36 -7.84 1.22 7.71
CA VAL A 36 -8.41 1.71 6.45
C VAL A 36 -7.30 1.80 5.41
N PRO A 37 -7.14 0.79 4.55
CA PRO A 37 -6.19 0.86 3.45
C PRO A 37 -6.65 1.87 2.41
N ASP A 38 -5.68 2.51 1.75
CA ASP A 38 -5.94 3.49 0.71
C ASP A 38 -4.99 3.25 -0.46
N GLY A 39 -4.55 4.28 -1.18
CA GLY A 39 -3.67 4.12 -2.32
C GLY A 39 -2.39 3.34 -2.01
N PHE A 40 -1.90 2.57 -2.95
CA PHE A 40 -0.73 1.72 -2.76
C PHE A 40 0.17 1.65 -3.98
N ARG A 41 1.43 1.25 -3.76
CA ARG A 41 2.43 0.98 -4.81
C ARG A 41 3.27 -0.22 -4.41
N CYS A 42 3.85 -0.89 -5.40
CA CYS A 42 4.78 -1.98 -5.17
C CYS A 42 6.23 -1.50 -5.35
N ASP A 43 7.15 -2.12 -4.62
CA ASP A 43 8.57 -1.95 -4.86
C ASP A 43 9.11 -3.04 -5.79
N THR A 44 10.41 -2.98 -6.10
CA THR A 44 11.05 -3.93 -7.03
C THR A 44 11.13 -5.35 -6.47
N GLU A 45 10.95 -5.53 -5.18
CA GLU A 45 10.95 -6.84 -4.52
C GLU A 45 9.55 -7.42 -4.34
N GLY A 46 8.53 -6.73 -4.84
CA GLY A 46 7.14 -7.16 -4.75
C GLY A 46 6.46 -6.84 -3.43
N ASN A 47 7.08 -6.03 -2.58
CA ASN A 47 6.43 -5.56 -1.35
C ASN A 47 5.37 -4.51 -1.67
N LEU A 48 4.26 -4.58 -0.96
CA LEU A 48 3.16 -3.64 -1.09
C LEU A 48 3.31 -2.53 -0.06
N TRP A 49 3.45 -1.30 -0.54
CA TRP A 49 3.48 -0.08 0.27
C TRP A 49 2.12 0.56 0.20
N CYS A 50 1.40 0.56 1.30
CA CYS A 50 -0.02 0.93 1.35
C CYS A 50 -0.24 2.13 2.26
N GLY A 51 -0.89 3.17 1.74
CA GLY A 51 -1.42 4.27 2.55
C GLY A 51 -2.44 3.72 3.53
N TRP A 52 -2.41 4.22 4.76
CA TRP A 52 -3.18 3.64 5.85
C TRP A 52 -3.79 4.71 6.73
N GLY A 53 -5.00 4.44 7.19
CA GLY A 53 -5.68 5.20 8.22
C GLY A 53 -6.19 4.27 9.30
N GLY A 54 -6.63 4.82 10.40
CA GLY A 54 -7.14 4.06 11.53
C GLY A 54 -6.89 4.75 12.86
N GLY A 55 -6.43 5.99 12.79
CA GLY A 55 -6.16 6.82 13.95
C GLY A 55 -4.72 6.79 14.40
N GLU A 56 -4.46 7.40 15.54
CA GLU A 56 -3.12 7.50 16.11
C GLU A 56 -2.49 6.12 16.28
N GLY A 57 -1.23 5.99 15.86
CA GLY A 57 -0.49 4.73 15.87
C GLY A 57 -0.75 3.83 14.64
N HIS A 58 -1.70 4.20 13.78
CA HIS A 58 -2.03 3.47 12.56
C HIS A 58 -1.94 4.34 11.31
N ASP A 59 -2.13 5.65 11.44
CA ASP A 59 -2.06 6.58 10.31
C ASP A 59 -0.64 6.62 9.72
N GLY A 60 -0.55 6.51 8.40
CA GLY A 60 0.72 6.57 7.70
C GLY A 60 0.83 5.56 6.59
N VAL A 61 1.87 4.74 6.62
CA VAL A 61 2.14 3.72 5.59
C VAL A 61 2.39 2.37 6.25
N ALA A 62 1.78 1.33 5.72
CA ALA A 62 2.05 -0.05 6.11
C ALA A 62 2.67 -0.79 4.92
N VAL A 63 3.72 -1.57 5.16
CA VAL A 63 4.44 -2.31 4.14
C VAL A 63 4.28 -3.80 4.38
N PHE A 64 3.80 -4.52 3.37
CA PHE A 64 3.58 -5.95 3.42
C PHE A 64 4.45 -6.67 2.39
N THR A 65 5.00 -7.82 2.79
CA THR A 65 5.71 -8.70 1.87
C THR A 65 4.74 -9.41 0.92
N PRO A 66 5.23 -10.04 -0.17
CA PRO A 66 4.37 -10.88 -1.02
C PRO A 66 3.65 -12.00 -0.25
N ASP A 67 4.19 -12.41 0.91
CA ASP A 67 3.59 -13.41 1.79
C ASP A 67 2.55 -12.81 2.76
N ALA A 68 2.17 -11.56 2.56
CA ALA A 68 1.20 -10.85 3.39
C ALA A 68 1.66 -10.57 4.83
N LYS A 69 2.98 -10.49 5.05
CA LYS A 69 3.53 -10.11 6.35
C LYS A 69 3.75 -8.62 6.45
N LEU A 70 3.27 -8.02 7.53
CA LEU A 70 3.58 -6.63 7.86
C LEU A 70 5.03 -6.55 8.33
N VAL A 71 5.85 -5.78 7.62
CA VAL A 71 7.29 -5.67 7.92
C VAL A 71 7.72 -4.28 8.35
N LEU A 72 6.92 -3.26 8.05
CA LEU A 72 7.28 -1.88 8.35
C LEU A 72 6.01 -1.03 8.48
N ARG A 73 6.05 -0.09 9.42
CA ARG A 73 5.08 1.02 9.48
C ARG A 73 5.84 2.34 9.49
N ILE A 74 5.37 3.28 8.69
CA ILE A 74 5.81 4.67 8.75
C ILE A 74 4.66 5.44 9.38
N LEU A 75 4.85 5.91 10.60
CA LEU A 75 3.80 6.62 11.32
C LEU A 75 3.81 8.10 10.93
N LEU A 76 2.65 8.60 10.55
CA LEU A 76 2.42 10.01 10.25
C LEU A 76 1.41 10.57 11.25
N PRO A 77 1.38 11.90 11.44
CA PRO A 77 0.38 12.52 12.32
C PRO A 77 -1.02 12.54 11.72
N GLU A 78 -1.19 12.03 10.49
CA GLU A 78 -2.46 12.00 9.79
C GLU A 78 -2.49 10.82 8.81
N ARG A 79 -3.69 10.52 8.33
CA ARG A 79 -3.93 9.44 7.35
C ARG A 79 -3.15 9.72 6.06
N CYS A 80 -2.57 8.66 5.49
CA CYS A 80 -1.95 8.71 4.16
C CYS A 80 -2.94 8.18 3.13
N ALA A 81 -3.39 9.05 2.23
CA ALA A 81 -4.37 8.69 1.21
C ALA A 81 -3.74 8.01 0.01
N ASN A 82 -2.53 8.41 -0.36
CA ASN A 82 -1.82 7.83 -1.50
C ASN A 82 -0.32 8.02 -1.33
N LEU A 83 0.46 7.27 -2.09
CA LEU A 83 1.91 7.36 -2.09
C LEU A 83 2.48 7.02 -3.46
N CYS A 84 3.69 7.44 -3.71
CA CYS A 84 4.44 7.01 -4.89
C CYS A 84 5.94 7.08 -4.61
N PHE A 85 6.69 6.29 -5.37
CA PHE A 85 8.14 6.38 -5.37
C PHE A 85 8.58 7.35 -6.45
N GLY A 86 9.52 8.23 -6.11
CA GLY A 86 10.03 9.22 -7.04
C GLY A 86 11.52 9.43 -6.91
N GLY A 87 12.03 10.44 -7.62
CA GLY A 87 13.45 10.72 -7.70
C GLY A 87 14.15 9.89 -8.75
N VAL A 88 15.43 10.17 -8.98
CA VAL A 88 16.22 9.52 -10.04
C VAL A 88 16.33 8.01 -9.83
N LYS A 89 16.48 7.58 -8.58
CA LYS A 89 16.63 6.17 -8.21
C LYS A 89 15.31 5.53 -7.76
N ARG A 90 14.20 6.26 -7.80
CA ARG A 90 12.89 5.82 -7.31
C ARG A 90 12.94 5.24 -5.89
N ASN A 91 13.77 5.84 -5.03
CA ASN A 91 13.93 5.45 -3.65
C ASN A 91 13.49 6.55 -2.68
N ARG A 92 12.83 7.58 -3.17
CA ARG A 92 12.22 8.61 -2.36
C ARG A 92 10.70 8.39 -2.34
N LEU A 93 10.18 8.08 -1.17
CA LEU A 93 8.76 7.86 -0.99
C LEU A 93 8.06 9.19 -0.74
N PHE A 94 7.09 9.52 -1.58
CA PHE A 94 6.21 10.67 -1.40
C PHE A 94 4.87 10.18 -0.88
N MET A 95 4.40 10.80 0.19
CA MET A 95 3.19 10.40 0.90
C MET A 95 2.21 11.56 0.92
N ALA A 96 1.10 11.42 0.19
CA ALA A 96 0.04 12.42 0.17
C ALA A 96 -0.92 12.13 1.32
N ALA A 97 -0.80 12.90 2.37
CA ALA A 97 -1.64 12.79 3.56
C ALA A 97 -2.85 13.74 3.48
N SER A 98 -3.65 13.80 4.51
CA SER A 98 -4.89 14.59 4.52
C SER A 98 -4.66 16.08 4.27
N GLN A 99 -3.59 16.64 4.83
CA GLN A 99 -3.30 18.08 4.74
C GLN A 99 -1.89 18.40 4.27
N SER A 100 -1.02 17.41 4.15
CA SER A 100 0.41 17.62 3.91
C SER A 100 0.96 16.61 2.93
N LEU A 101 2.08 16.99 2.30
CA LEU A 101 2.88 16.08 1.49
C LEU A 101 4.18 15.80 2.26
N TYR A 102 4.42 14.54 2.55
CA TYR A 102 5.65 14.08 3.21
C TYR A 102 6.55 13.35 2.24
N SER A 103 7.84 13.36 2.49
CA SER A 103 8.77 12.54 1.72
C SER A 103 9.86 11.94 2.61
N LEU A 104 10.34 10.77 2.20
CA LEU A 104 11.33 10.01 2.94
C LEU A 104 12.17 9.20 1.97
N TYR A 105 13.50 9.19 2.16
CA TYR A 105 14.35 8.24 1.44
C TYR A 105 14.25 6.87 2.11
N VAL A 106 14.12 5.83 1.32
CA VAL A 106 13.97 4.46 1.79
C VAL A 106 14.97 3.54 1.10
N ASN A 107 15.19 2.36 1.65
CA ASN A 107 16.08 1.35 1.05
C ASN A 107 15.42 0.56 -0.08
N ALA A 108 14.13 0.73 -0.28
CA ALA A 108 13.40 0.10 -1.38
C ALA A 108 13.40 0.99 -2.61
N GLN A 109 13.18 0.38 -3.76
CA GLN A 109 13.02 1.08 -5.04
C GLN A 109 11.65 0.76 -5.62
N GLY A 110 10.92 1.79 -6.04
CA GLY A 110 9.62 1.62 -6.65
C GLY A 110 9.70 0.85 -7.95
N ALA A 111 8.74 -0.05 -8.17
CA ALA A 111 8.61 -0.77 -9.43
C ALA A 111 8.10 0.16 -10.53
N VAL A 112 8.44 -0.17 -11.79
CA VAL A 112 7.92 0.57 -12.95
C VAL A 112 6.41 0.33 -13.04
N GLY A 113 5.64 1.42 -13.03
CA GLY A 113 4.18 1.34 -13.06
C GLY A 113 3.56 0.88 -11.75
N GLY A 114 4.40 0.65 -10.74
CA GLY A 114 3.95 0.25 -9.41
C GLY A 114 3.59 1.41 -8.51
#